data_f61326fc3b4df8910dc279c93e470c2a
#
_entry.id   f61326fc3b4df8910dc279c93e470c2a
#
_cell.length_a   1.000
_cell.length_b   1.000
_cell.length_c   1.000
_cell.angle_alpha   90.00
_cell.angle_beta   90.00
_cell.angle_gamma   90.00
#
_symmetry.space_group_name_H-M   'P 1'
#
loop_
_entity.id
_entity.type
_entity.pdbx_description
1 polymer ?
#
loop_
_entity_poly.entity_id
_entity_poly.type
_entity_poly.pdbx_seq_one_letter_code
_entity_poly.pdbx_strand_id
1 'polypeptide(L)'
;KHARDNNIRVGPGRGSAAGCAVAYTLWITDLDPIKYDLLFERFLNPSRISMPDIDMDFDSRYRDEMIRYAAERYGRDHVAQIVTFSTIKARAAVRDAARVLGYPYAVGDKVAKAMPPLVMGRDTPLYACLEQHPKFEDGYKMAADLRQMYHEDPDAQKVIDVAKGLEGLRRQDGI
;
A
#
# COMPACT_ATOMS: atom_id res chain seq x y z
N LYS A 1 19.81 -0.03 -20.16
CA LYS A 1 20.25 -0.12 -21.55
C LYS A 1 19.38 -1.11 -22.33
N HIS A 2 19.29 -2.39 -21.94
CA HIS A 2 18.50 -3.42 -22.65
C HIS A 2 17.08 -2.95 -23.04
N ALA A 3 16.33 -2.39 -22.08
CA ALA A 3 14.97 -1.89 -22.33
C ALA A 3 14.94 -0.81 -23.43
N ARG A 4 15.84 0.17 -23.36
CA ARG A 4 15.92 1.25 -24.36
C ARG A 4 16.35 0.73 -25.75
N ASP A 5 17.30 -0.22 -25.80
CA ASP A 5 17.76 -0.84 -27.04
C ASP A 5 16.64 -1.64 -27.72
N ASN A 6 15.65 -2.11 -26.96
CA ASN A 6 14.48 -2.85 -27.44
C ASN A 6 13.20 -2.00 -27.50
N ASN A 7 13.31 -0.67 -27.46
CA ASN A 7 12.19 0.27 -27.49
C ASN A 7 11.16 0.07 -26.36
N ILE A 8 11.59 -0.51 -25.23
CA ILE A 8 10.78 -0.61 -24.02
C ILE A 8 10.91 0.69 -23.24
N ARG A 9 9.78 1.33 -22.97
CA ARG A 9 9.76 2.59 -22.23
C ARG A 9 10.20 2.38 -20.79
N VAL A 10 11.11 3.25 -20.35
CA VAL A 10 11.64 3.28 -18.98
C VAL A 10 11.20 4.57 -18.30
N GLY A 11 10.82 4.51 -17.04
CA GLY A 11 10.48 5.69 -16.24
C GLY A 11 11.72 6.53 -15.90
N PRO A 12 11.54 7.82 -15.53
CA PRO A 12 12.65 8.76 -15.31
C PRO A 12 13.47 8.46 -14.04
N GLY A 13 13.00 7.55 -13.20
CA GLY A 13 13.58 7.21 -11.91
C GLY A 13 12.70 7.64 -10.74
N ARG A 14 12.81 6.92 -9.62
CA ARG A 14 12.09 7.18 -8.37
C ARG A 14 13.02 7.03 -7.17
N GLY A 15 12.51 7.40 -5.98
CA GLY A 15 13.19 7.20 -4.72
C GLY A 15 14.49 8.01 -4.60
N SER A 16 15.46 7.47 -3.86
CA SER A 16 16.73 8.14 -3.59
C SER A 16 17.61 8.34 -4.84
N ALA A 17 17.41 7.56 -5.88
CA ALA A 17 18.14 7.69 -7.13
C ALA A 17 17.81 8.98 -7.89
N ALA A 18 16.62 9.54 -7.73
CA ALA A 18 16.15 10.71 -8.48
C ALA A 18 17.00 11.97 -8.21
N GLY A 19 17.53 12.15 -6.99
CA GLY A 19 18.40 13.28 -6.62
C GLY A 19 19.89 13.03 -6.85
N CYS A 20 20.27 11.89 -7.43
CA CYS A 20 21.67 11.49 -7.57
C CYS A 20 22.23 11.85 -8.95
N ALA A 21 23.19 12.81 -9.00
CA ALA A 21 23.88 13.19 -10.23
C ALA A 21 24.66 12.02 -10.85
N VAL A 22 25.20 11.10 -10.05
CA VAL A 22 25.89 9.90 -10.55
C VAL A 22 24.90 8.98 -11.29
N ALA A 23 23.71 8.76 -10.72
CA ALA A 23 22.68 7.96 -11.37
C ALA A 23 22.23 8.60 -12.71
N TYR A 24 22.13 9.91 -12.75
CA TYR A 24 21.82 10.64 -13.98
C TYR A 24 22.92 10.51 -15.04
N THR A 25 24.16 10.72 -14.69
CA THR A 25 25.29 10.60 -15.63
C THR A 25 25.51 9.18 -16.13
N LEU A 26 25.13 8.17 -15.35
CA LEU A 26 25.15 6.76 -15.74
C LEU A 26 23.89 6.31 -16.51
N TRP A 27 22.97 7.24 -16.82
CA TRP A 27 21.72 6.94 -17.55
C TRP A 27 20.80 5.95 -16.83
N ILE A 28 20.88 5.92 -15.47
CA ILE A 28 19.97 5.17 -14.62
C ILE A 28 18.68 5.97 -14.42
N THR A 29 18.82 7.29 -14.24
CA THR A 29 17.70 8.23 -14.16
C THR A 29 17.74 9.21 -15.33
N ASP A 30 16.60 9.82 -15.68
CA ASP A 30 16.46 10.72 -16.82
C ASP A 30 16.22 12.18 -16.42
N LEU A 31 16.11 12.47 -15.12
CA LEU A 31 15.96 13.81 -14.60
C LEU A 31 17.33 14.36 -14.12
N ASP A 32 17.74 15.48 -14.67
CA ASP A 32 18.95 16.20 -14.22
C ASP A 32 18.67 16.82 -12.85
N PRO A 33 19.29 16.31 -11.76
CA PRO A 33 19.02 16.80 -10.42
C PRO A 33 19.52 18.24 -10.19
N ILE A 34 20.50 18.70 -10.94
CA ILE A 34 21.01 20.07 -10.86
C ILE A 34 20.06 21.04 -11.56
N LYS A 35 19.63 20.70 -12.78
CA LYS A 35 18.70 21.52 -13.55
C LYS A 35 17.35 21.72 -12.85
N TYR A 36 16.87 20.72 -12.14
CA TYR A 36 15.58 20.75 -11.43
C TYR A 36 15.71 21.07 -9.94
N ASP A 37 16.91 21.45 -9.49
CA ASP A 37 17.19 21.82 -8.09
C ASP A 37 16.68 20.78 -7.07
N LEU A 38 16.96 19.51 -7.34
CA LEU A 38 16.56 18.41 -6.46
C LEU A 38 17.51 18.35 -5.27
N LEU A 39 16.99 18.56 -4.07
CA LEU A 39 17.77 18.51 -2.84
C LEU A 39 18.27 17.09 -2.59
N PHE A 40 19.59 16.90 -2.64
CA PHE A 40 20.25 15.62 -2.45
C PHE A 40 19.95 15.02 -1.06
N GLU A 41 19.98 15.85 -0.03
CA GLU A 41 19.77 15.46 1.37
C GLU A 41 18.35 14.95 1.64
N ARG A 42 17.39 15.30 0.80
CA ARG A 42 16.03 14.75 0.87
C ARG A 42 16.00 13.27 0.50
N PHE A 43 16.91 12.85 -0.35
CA PHE A 43 16.97 11.49 -0.88
C PHE A 43 18.03 10.64 -0.19
N LEU A 44 19.17 11.24 0.18
CA LEU A 44 20.30 10.60 0.85
C LEU A 44 20.73 11.45 2.05
N ASN A 45 20.57 10.93 3.25
CA ASN A 45 20.93 11.59 4.49
C ASN A 45 22.09 10.86 5.18
N PRO A 46 23.19 11.52 5.56
CA PRO A 46 24.32 10.90 6.26
C PRO A 46 23.96 10.20 7.58
N SER A 47 22.88 10.65 8.24
CA SER A 47 22.38 10.00 9.46
C SER A 47 21.66 8.69 9.21
N ARG A 48 21.28 8.38 7.96
CA ARG A 48 20.61 7.16 7.55
C ARG A 48 21.59 6.28 6.77
N ILE A 49 22.32 5.43 7.48
CA ILE A 49 23.23 4.46 6.86
C ILE A 49 22.39 3.30 6.31
N SER A 50 22.02 3.38 5.03
CA SER A 50 21.35 2.31 4.31
C SER A 50 21.87 2.22 2.89
N MET A 51 21.86 1.02 2.31
CA MET A 51 22.13 0.86 0.88
C MET A 51 21.15 1.72 0.08
N PRO A 52 21.59 2.39 -1.00
CA PRO A 52 20.68 3.11 -1.88
C PRO A 52 19.68 2.15 -2.52
N ASP A 53 18.41 2.55 -2.53
CA ASP A 53 17.34 1.84 -3.18
C ASP A 53 17.06 2.52 -4.53
N ILE A 54 17.13 1.74 -5.60
CA ILE A 54 16.96 2.25 -6.97
C ILE A 54 15.70 1.61 -7.57
N ASP A 55 14.64 2.39 -7.59
CA ASP A 55 13.37 2.00 -8.21
C ASP A 55 13.36 2.37 -9.68
N MET A 56 13.12 1.38 -10.54
CA MET A 56 13.01 1.56 -11.99
C MET A 56 11.66 1.07 -12.48
N ASP A 57 10.94 1.95 -13.18
CA ASP A 57 9.67 1.61 -13.82
C ASP A 57 9.89 1.24 -15.29
N PHE A 58 9.23 0.16 -15.72
CA PHE A 58 9.21 -0.28 -17.10
C PHE A 58 7.77 -0.35 -17.62
N ASP A 59 7.59 -0.27 -18.92
CA ASP A 59 6.30 -0.50 -19.57
C ASP A 59 5.74 -1.88 -19.18
N SER A 60 4.56 -1.88 -18.55
CA SER A 60 3.93 -3.09 -18.04
C SER A 60 3.67 -4.18 -19.09
N ARG A 61 3.53 -3.80 -20.36
CA ARG A 61 3.37 -4.74 -21.49
C ARG A 61 4.58 -5.64 -21.67
N TYR A 62 5.76 -5.20 -21.25
CA TYR A 62 7.03 -5.91 -21.37
C TYR A 62 7.57 -6.43 -20.04
N ARG A 63 6.71 -6.48 -19.01
CA ARG A 63 7.09 -6.92 -17.67
C ARG A 63 7.80 -8.28 -17.65
N ASP A 64 7.20 -9.26 -18.31
CA ASP A 64 7.74 -10.63 -18.33
C ASP A 64 9.06 -10.73 -19.10
N GLU A 65 9.22 -9.91 -20.13
CA GLU A 65 10.48 -9.81 -20.86
C GLU A 65 11.60 -9.23 -19.99
N MET A 66 11.31 -8.19 -19.21
CA MET A 66 12.28 -7.60 -18.29
C MET A 66 12.69 -8.55 -17.18
N ILE A 67 11.75 -9.33 -16.63
CA ILE A 67 12.02 -10.36 -15.63
C ILE A 67 12.92 -11.46 -16.23
N ARG A 68 12.59 -11.93 -17.44
CA ARG A 68 13.37 -12.93 -18.16
C ARG A 68 14.80 -12.43 -18.44
N TYR A 69 14.93 -11.22 -18.95
CA TYR A 69 16.24 -10.60 -19.19
C TYR A 69 17.08 -10.52 -17.91
N ALA A 70 16.48 -10.10 -16.80
CA ALA A 70 17.18 -10.06 -15.51
C ALA A 70 17.65 -11.45 -15.07
N ALA A 71 16.79 -12.47 -15.20
CA ALA A 71 17.10 -13.85 -14.85
C ALA A 71 18.22 -14.45 -15.73
N GLU A 72 18.21 -14.11 -17.02
CA GLU A 72 19.28 -14.53 -17.96
C GLU A 72 20.62 -13.82 -17.68
N ARG A 73 20.54 -12.53 -17.28
CA ARG A 73 21.73 -11.71 -17.06
C ARG A 73 22.41 -12.02 -15.71
N TYR A 74 21.64 -12.26 -14.67
CA TYR A 74 22.13 -12.35 -13.28
C TYR A 74 22.01 -13.76 -12.69
N GLY A 75 21.34 -14.68 -13.37
CA GLY A 75 21.04 -16.03 -12.89
C GLY A 75 19.63 -16.12 -12.27
N ARG A 76 18.94 -17.23 -12.50
CA ARG A 76 17.57 -17.46 -12.01
C ARG A 76 17.49 -17.53 -10.49
N ASP A 77 18.54 -17.92 -9.83
CA ASP A 77 18.72 -18.01 -8.39
C ASP A 77 18.95 -16.64 -7.72
N HIS A 78 19.27 -15.61 -8.52
CA HIS A 78 19.49 -14.23 -8.06
C HIS A 78 18.31 -13.28 -8.38
N VAL A 79 17.25 -13.78 -9.01
CA VAL A 79 16.10 -12.98 -9.41
C VAL A 79 14.82 -13.57 -8.85
N ALA A 80 14.09 -12.77 -8.08
CA ALA A 80 12.82 -13.16 -7.49
C ALA A 80 11.77 -12.06 -7.67
N GLN A 81 10.51 -12.47 -7.77
CA GLN A 81 9.38 -11.55 -7.71
C GLN A 81 8.97 -11.37 -6.25
N ILE A 82 8.74 -10.12 -5.84
CA ILE A 82 8.26 -9.80 -4.50
C ILE A 82 6.75 -9.92 -4.49
N VAL A 83 6.22 -10.79 -3.64
CA VAL A 83 4.78 -10.96 -3.45
C VAL A 83 4.29 -9.93 -2.44
N THR A 84 3.25 -9.18 -2.81
CA THR A 84 2.55 -8.29 -1.89
C THR A 84 1.27 -8.96 -1.40
N PHE A 85 1.18 -9.17 -0.09
CA PHE A 85 -0.04 -9.70 0.53
C PHE A 85 -1.01 -8.56 0.81
N SER A 86 -2.18 -8.64 0.19
CA SER A 86 -3.29 -7.73 0.47
C SER A 86 -4.23 -8.36 1.49
N THR A 87 -4.46 -7.68 2.61
CA THR A 87 -5.38 -8.13 3.65
C THR A 87 -6.68 -7.35 3.62
N ILE A 88 -7.77 -7.98 4.09
CA ILE A 88 -9.06 -7.33 4.24
C ILE A 88 -8.95 -6.27 5.34
N LYS A 89 -9.21 -5.01 4.99
CA LYS A 89 -9.24 -3.89 5.94
C LYS A 89 -10.64 -3.73 6.54
N ALA A 90 -10.72 -3.07 7.66
CA ALA A 90 -11.95 -2.91 8.45
C ALA A 90 -13.20 -2.52 7.64
N ARG A 91 -13.11 -1.48 6.79
CA ARG A 91 -14.25 -1.04 5.95
C ARG A 91 -14.68 -2.09 4.91
N ALA A 92 -13.73 -2.82 4.34
CA ALA A 92 -14.02 -3.89 3.42
C ALA A 92 -14.63 -5.09 4.17
N ALA A 93 -14.07 -5.43 5.32
CA ALA A 93 -14.58 -6.51 6.18
C ALA A 93 -16.06 -6.31 6.55
N VAL A 94 -16.44 -5.09 6.92
CA VAL A 94 -17.82 -4.74 7.25
C VAL A 94 -18.77 -4.91 6.05
N ARG A 95 -18.38 -4.43 4.86
CA ARG A 95 -19.20 -4.60 3.66
C ARG A 95 -19.32 -6.07 3.23
N ASP A 96 -18.21 -6.81 3.33
CA ASP A 96 -18.20 -8.24 3.01
C ASP A 96 -19.03 -9.04 4.03
N ALA A 97 -18.94 -8.71 5.32
CA ALA A 97 -19.76 -9.32 6.38
C ALA A 97 -21.26 -9.10 6.14
N ALA A 98 -21.66 -7.85 5.82
CA ALA A 98 -23.06 -7.54 5.52
C ALA A 98 -23.57 -8.36 4.31
N ARG A 99 -22.76 -8.47 3.26
CA ARG A 99 -23.09 -9.25 2.07
C ARG A 99 -23.24 -10.76 2.37
N VAL A 100 -22.33 -11.34 3.15
CA VAL A 100 -22.35 -12.75 3.54
C VAL A 100 -23.58 -13.07 4.40
N LEU A 101 -23.96 -12.13 5.28
CA LEU A 101 -25.16 -12.25 6.12
C LEU A 101 -26.47 -12.00 5.35
N GLY A 102 -26.40 -11.65 4.06
CA GLY A 102 -27.58 -11.40 3.21
C GLY A 102 -28.25 -10.05 3.42
N TYR A 103 -27.58 -9.11 4.10
CA TYR A 103 -28.10 -7.76 4.26
C TYR A 103 -28.02 -6.95 2.96
N PRO A 104 -28.93 -5.99 2.75
CA PRO A 104 -28.83 -5.03 1.65
C PRO A 104 -27.50 -4.26 1.73
N TYR A 105 -26.96 -3.88 0.58
CA TYR A 105 -25.70 -3.13 0.49
C TYR A 105 -25.66 -1.88 1.39
N ALA A 106 -26.80 -1.20 1.51
CA ALA A 106 -26.95 0.00 2.33
C ALA A 106 -26.59 -0.22 3.82
N VAL A 107 -26.83 -1.41 4.36
CA VAL A 107 -26.50 -1.73 5.77
C VAL A 107 -24.99 -1.75 5.96
N GLY A 108 -24.26 -2.50 5.15
CA GLY A 108 -22.80 -2.55 5.21
C GLY A 108 -22.15 -1.19 4.95
N ASP A 109 -22.71 -0.43 4.00
CA ASP A 109 -22.19 0.91 3.68
C ASP A 109 -22.45 1.93 4.78
N LYS A 110 -23.61 1.86 5.47
CA LYS A 110 -23.91 2.67 6.66
C LYS A 110 -22.89 2.44 7.77
N VAL A 111 -22.59 1.18 8.10
CA VAL A 111 -21.59 0.83 9.12
C VAL A 111 -20.18 1.24 8.67
N ALA A 112 -19.83 1.02 7.41
CA ALA A 112 -18.52 1.42 6.89
C ALA A 112 -18.28 2.94 6.88
N LYS A 113 -19.34 3.74 6.72
CA LYS A 113 -19.29 5.22 6.81
C LYS A 113 -19.14 5.73 8.24
N ALA A 114 -19.62 4.98 9.23
CA ALA A 114 -19.45 5.31 10.64
C ALA A 114 -18.02 5.02 11.16
N MET A 115 -17.18 4.38 10.36
CA MET A 115 -15.79 4.14 10.71
C MET A 115 -14.96 5.43 10.63
N PRO A 116 -13.97 5.60 11.53
CA PRO A 116 -13.12 6.79 11.55
C PRO A 116 -12.35 6.95 10.23
N PRO A 117 -12.03 8.19 9.83
CA PRO A 117 -11.14 8.44 8.70
C PRO A 117 -9.74 7.90 8.97
N LEU A 118 -8.87 7.96 7.96
CA LEU A 118 -7.45 7.63 8.15
C LEU A 118 -6.82 8.59 9.16
N VAL A 119 -6.20 8.02 10.19
CA VAL A 119 -5.42 8.78 11.17
C VAL A 119 -3.94 8.67 10.77
N MET A 120 -3.32 9.79 10.43
CA MET A 120 -1.94 9.85 9.91
C MET A 120 -1.69 8.86 8.74
N GLY A 121 -2.67 8.72 7.83
CA GLY A 121 -2.58 7.81 6.69
C GLY A 121 -2.81 6.33 7.00
N ARG A 122 -3.22 5.98 8.23
CA ARG A 122 -3.45 4.59 8.67
C ARG A 122 -4.92 4.37 9.01
N ASP A 123 -5.42 3.19 8.63
CA ASP A 123 -6.74 2.73 9.07
C ASP A 123 -6.73 2.38 10.55
N THR A 124 -7.86 2.67 11.24
CA THR A 124 -8.09 2.18 12.59
C THR A 124 -8.73 0.80 12.49
N PRO A 125 -8.14 -0.26 13.10
CA PRO A 125 -8.73 -1.59 13.11
C PRO A 125 -10.08 -1.61 13.87
N LEU A 126 -10.96 -2.56 13.52
CA LEU A 126 -12.28 -2.70 14.16
C LEU A 126 -12.20 -2.85 15.67
N TYR A 127 -11.27 -3.67 16.16
CA TYR A 127 -11.10 -3.84 17.60
C TYR A 127 -10.75 -2.52 18.30
N ALA A 128 -9.90 -1.70 17.68
CA ALA A 128 -9.50 -0.40 18.23
C ALA A 128 -10.56 0.70 18.06
N CYS A 129 -11.56 0.49 17.21
CA CYS A 129 -12.75 1.34 17.16
C CYS A 129 -13.72 1.07 18.30
N LEU A 130 -13.77 -0.18 18.80
CA LEU A 130 -14.71 -0.63 19.85
C LEU A 130 -14.10 -0.58 21.24
N GLU A 131 -12.81 -0.90 21.36
CA GLU A 131 -12.06 -0.95 22.60
C GLU A 131 -10.89 0.05 22.57
N GLN A 132 -10.65 0.72 23.67
CA GLN A 132 -9.55 1.68 23.76
C GLN A 132 -8.20 0.97 23.67
N HIS A 133 -7.34 1.44 22.76
CA HIS A 133 -6.00 0.89 22.56
C HIS A 133 -4.97 2.02 22.46
N PRO A 134 -3.82 1.98 23.18
CA PRO A 134 -2.85 3.08 23.25
C PRO A 134 -2.29 3.53 21.89
N LYS A 135 -2.21 2.61 20.91
CA LYS A 135 -1.71 2.93 19.56
C LYS A 135 -2.72 3.61 18.65
N PHE A 136 -4.02 3.64 19.03
CA PHE A 136 -5.13 4.09 18.18
C PHE A 136 -6.09 5.02 18.93
N GLU A 137 -5.60 5.83 19.88
CA GLU A 137 -6.45 6.71 20.71
C GLU A 137 -7.31 7.66 19.89
N ASP A 138 -6.75 8.30 18.87
CA ASP A 138 -7.49 9.23 18.02
C ASP A 138 -8.54 8.51 17.17
N GLY A 139 -8.20 7.33 16.63
CA GLY A 139 -9.17 6.50 15.92
C GLY A 139 -10.31 6.03 16.81
N TYR A 140 -10.02 5.67 18.06
CA TYR A 140 -11.05 5.34 19.04
C TYR A 140 -11.97 6.52 19.34
N LYS A 141 -11.42 7.72 19.55
CA LYS A 141 -12.23 8.93 19.80
C LYS A 141 -13.16 9.22 18.62
N MET A 142 -12.66 9.10 17.39
CA MET A 142 -13.42 9.36 16.17
C MET A 142 -14.45 8.26 15.84
N ALA A 143 -14.37 7.09 16.47
CA ALA A 143 -15.28 5.96 16.25
C ALA A 143 -16.51 5.97 17.17
N ALA A 144 -16.87 7.10 17.78
CA ALA A 144 -18.00 7.20 18.71
C ALA A 144 -19.31 6.76 18.04
N ASP A 145 -19.59 7.24 16.82
CA ASP A 145 -20.80 6.88 16.05
C ASP A 145 -20.86 5.38 15.76
N LEU A 146 -19.73 4.75 15.45
CA LEU A 146 -19.67 3.30 15.23
C LEU A 146 -20.00 2.53 16.51
N ARG A 147 -19.48 2.96 17.67
CA ARG A 147 -19.79 2.34 18.97
C ARG A 147 -21.25 2.51 19.36
N GLN A 148 -21.82 3.69 19.15
CA GLN A 148 -23.23 3.92 19.37
C GLN A 148 -24.06 2.97 18.50
N MET A 149 -23.76 2.89 17.20
CA MET A 149 -24.43 2.00 16.26
C MET A 149 -24.31 0.52 16.67
N TYR A 150 -23.14 0.09 17.17
CA TYR A 150 -22.91 -1.25 17.67
C TYR A 150 -23.82 -1.62 18.85
N HIS A 151 -24.15 -0.65 19.73
CA HIS A 151 -25.00 -0.87 20.89
C HIS A 151 -26.50 -0.73 20.60
N GLU A 152 -26.89 0.12 19.66
CA GLU A 152 -28.28 0.47 19.40
C GLU A 152 -28.90 -0.32 18.23
N ASP A 153 -28.11 -0.79 17.25
CA ASP A 153 -28.57 -1.45 16.03
C ASP A 153 -28.14 -2.93 16.01
N PRO A 154 -29.05 -3.89 16.28
CA PRO A 154 -28.71 -5.32 16.31
C PRO A 154 -28.16 -5.86 14.99
N ASP A 155 -28.57 -5.29 13.86
CA ASP A 155 -28.08 -5.71 12.54
C ASP A 155 -26.66 -5.22 12.32
N ALA A 156 -26.37 -3.96 12.71
CA ALA A 156 -25.01 -3.43 12.71
C ALA A 156 -24.10 -4.21 13.65
N GLN A 157 -24.56 -4.59 14.82
CA GLN A 157 -23.82 -5.42 15.78
C GLN A 157 -23.41 -6.75 15.14
N LYS A 158 -24.37 -7.49 14.52
CA LYS A 158 -24.09 -8.76 13.84
C LYS A 158 -23.07 -8.59 12.72
N VAL A 159 -23.20 -7.55 11.90
CA VAL A 159 -22.27 -7.24 10.81
C VAL A 159 -20.88 -7.00 11.33
N ILE A 160 -20.74 -6.19 12.39
CA ILE A 160 -19.46 -5.86 13.01
C ILE A 160 -18.80 -7.10 13.63
N ASP A 161 -19.57 -7.94 14.32
CA ASP A 161 -19.06 -9.16 14.96
C ASP A 161 -18.52 -10.16 13.94
N VAL A 162 -19.21 -10.35 12.82
CA VAL A 162 -18.69 -11.17 11.71
C VAL A 162 -17.47 -10.51 11.05
N ALA A 163 -17.49 -9.18 10.88
CA ALA A 163 -16.39 -8.45 10.28
C ALA A 163 -15.09 -8.53 11.09
N LYS A 164 -15.16 -8.65 12.43
CA LYS A 164 -13.98 -8.89 13.29
C LYS A 164 -13.22 -10.16 12.88
N GLY A 165 -13.91 -11.19 12.46
CA GLY A 165 -13.30 -12.44 11.96
C GLY A 165 -12.76 -12.36 10.54
N LEU A 166 -13.21 -11.40 9.75
CA LEU A 166 -12.77 -11.19 8.36
C LEU A 166 -11.61 -10.20 8.24
N GLU A 167 -11.53 -9.22 9.15
CA GLU A 167 -10.46 -8.23 9.14
C GLU A 167 -9.09 -8.92 9.33
N GLY A 168 -8.14 -8.53 8.51
CA GLY A 168 -6.76 -9.07 8.56
C GLY A 168 -6.57 -10.36 7.78
N LEU A 169 -7.64 -11.04 7.32
CA LEU A 169 -7.50 -12.20 6.46
C LEU A 169 -6.88 -11.80 5.11
N ARG A 170 -6.09 -12.71 4.55
CA ARG A 170 -5.49 -12.55 3.23
C ARG A 170 -6.58 -12.57 2.16
N ARG A 171 -6.59 -11.55 1.32
CA ARG A 171 -7.59 -11.39 0.27
C ARG A 171 -7.03 -11.73 -1.10
N GLN A 172 -5.87 -11.21 -1.41
CA GLN A 172 -5.24 -11.27 -2.72
C GLN A 172 -3.74 -11.16 -2.59
N ASP A 173 -3.02 -11.90 -3.43
CA ASP A 173 -1.59 -11.76 -3.62
C ASP A 173 -1.36 -10.95 -4.89
N GLY A 174 -0.62 -9.86 -4.76
CA GLY A 174 -0.10 -9.10 -5.89
C GLY A 174 1.30 -9.56 -6.22
N ILE A 175 1.61 -9.66 -7.48
CA ILE A 175 2.97 -9.92 -7.99
C ILE A 175 3.48 -8.65 -8.65
#